data_b98526163d0d6f4cc90d26756833d75a
#
_entry.id   b98526163d0d6f4cc90d26756833d75a
#
_cell.length_a   1.000
_cell.length_b   1.000
_cell.length_c   1.000
_cell.angle_alpha   90.00
_cell.angle_beta   90.00
_cell.angle_gamma   90.00
#
_symmetry.space_group_name_H-M   'P 1'
#
loop_
_entity.id
_entity.type
_entity.pdbx_description
1 polymer ?
#
loop_
_entity_poly.entity_id
_entity_poly.type
_entity_poly.pdbx_seq_one_letter_code
_entity_poly.pdbx_strand_id
1 'polypeptide(L)'
;MKLPNKYGSISKLSGNRRKPYMVRICDGVVYDEQIGGYKVKRAILGYYATRKEALTALAEYNNNPFNIQDASITFGQIYDRWKQEKYYQQLSESAKISRESALKYCAPIMDMKIKDIKTATLQDIIDACPHGSSTKKNIRTVMHTVFEYAVQNDLVSRDYTDFIKIEYSEPVIDREIFNEDEIKKLWDMSDKWEIQILLILLYSGLRVNELLKNNRENCNLEERWIYVPEALAKNRSSIRYVPIHDKVYDFVQRFYMIGEKNNSKGLIVNDGGYVITYNNFVSRNLKKINQALGSNHKMHDTRHTFITRAHTFKLDDLCLKKIVGHTPVNITQKVYTHIAIEELRKEINKMA
;
A
#
# COMPACT_ATOMS: atom_id res chain seq x y z
N MET A 1 -40.44 29.46 27.07
CA MET A 1 -39.26 30.20 26.62
C MET A 1 -39.29 30.22 25.12
N LYS A 2 -39.27 31.41 24.49
CA LYS A 2 -39.29 31.56 23.04
C LYS A 2 -37.84 31.50 22.53
N LEU A 3 -37.57 30.61 21.62
CA LEU A 3 -36.22 30.48 21.07
C LEU A 3 -35.90 31.65 20.11
N PRO A 4 -34.62 32.05 19.96
CA PRO A 4 -34.22 33.10 19.02
C PRO A 4 -34.61 32.79 17.57
N ASN A 5 -34.76 33.81 16.76
CA ASN A 5 -35.04 33.65 15.32
C ASN A 5 -33.89 32.86 14.66
N LYS A 6 -34.24 31.91 13.79
CA LYS A 6 -33.33 30.99 13.10
C LYS A 6 -32.68 29.92 14.00
N TYR A 7 -32.90 29.93 15.31
CA TYR A 7 -32.32 28.95 16.24
C TYR A 7 -32.83 27.53 16.01
N GLY A 8 -34.00 27.38 15.41
CA GLY A 8 -34.69 26.11 15.20
C GLY A 8 -35.98 26.05 16.06
N SER A 9 -36.66 24.90 16.02
CA SER A 9 -37.93 24.72 16.76
C SER A 9 -38.02 23.31 17.36
N ILE A 10 -38.70 23.22 18.51
CA ILE A 10 -39.02 21.97 19.19
C ILE A 10 -40.54 21.83 19.21
N SER A 11 -41.06 20.75 18.69
CA SER A 11 -42.49 20.44 18.67
C SER A 11 -42.75 19.11 19.35
N LYS A 12 -43.77 19.05 20.22
CA LYS A 12 -44.23 17.79 20.79
C LYS A 12 -45.25 17.17 19.86
N LEU A 13 -44.96 15.96 19.37
CA LEU A 13 -45.84 15.20 18.52
C LEU A 13 -46.93 14.51 19.34
N SER A 14 -48.14 14.38 18.77
CA SER A 14 -49.25 13.66 19.36
C SER A 14 -49.06 12.13 19.31
N GLY A 15 -49.78 11.43 20.20
CA GLY A 15 -49.80 9.96 20.29
C GLY A 15 -48.75 9.41 21.31
N ASN A 16 -48.84 8.10 21.59
CA ASN A 16 -48.00 7.42 22.58
C ASN A 16 -46.61 7.05 21.99
N ARG A 17 -45.73 8.03 21.84
CA ARG A 17 -44.41 7.89 21.24
C ARG A 17 -43.31 7.84 22.31
N ARG A 18 -42.34 6.92 22.16
CA ARG A 18 -41.17 6.86 23.07
C ARG A 18 -40.32 8.13 23.02
N LYS A 19 -40.29 8.84 21.84
CA LYS A 19 -39.53 10.07 21.60
C LYS A 19 -40.46 11.14 21.00
N PRO A 20 -41.29 11.81 21.80
CA PRO A 20 -42.32 12.70 21.26
C PRO A 20 -41.81 14.10 20.87
N TYR A 21 -40.60 14.50 21.28
CA TYR A 21 -40.08 15.81 20.94
C TYR A 21 -39.27 15.82 19.68
N MET A 22 -39.81 16.46 18.63
CA MET A 22 -39.15 16.63 17.34
C MET A 22 -38.41 17.97 17.29
N VAL A 23 -37.15 17.96 16.95
CA VAL A 23 -36.32 19.16 16.71
C VAL A 23 -36.17 19.43 15.23
N ARG A 24 -36.50 20.65 14.82
CA ARG A 24 -36.31 21.14 13.46
C ARG A 24 -35.32 22.29 13.46
N ILE A 25 -34.44 22.33 12.48
CA ILE A 25 -33.47 23.39 12.25
C ILE A 25 -33.73 24.08 10.92
N CYS A 26 -33.11 25.23 10.73
CA CYS A 26 -33.05 25.92 9.46
C CYS A 26 -31.86 25.34 8.64
N ASP A 27 -32.17 24.71 7.50
CA ASP A 27 -31.20 24.07 6.59
C ASP A 27 -31.05 24.90 5.30
N GLY A 28 -30.93 26.21 5.46
CA GLY A 28 -30.77 27.15 4.36
C GLY A 28 -32.09 27.77 3.85
N VAL A 29 -31.99 28.49 2.76
CA VAL A 29 -33.08 29.18 2.09
C VAL A 29 -33.06 28.79 0.61
N VAL A 30 -34.20 28.33 0.09
CA VAL A 30 -34.36 27.97 -1.32
C VAL A 30 -35.37 28.91 -1.97
N TYR A 31 -35.14 29.25 -3.22
CA TYR A 31 -36.10 29.99 -4.01
C TYR A 31 -37.23 29.05 -4.44
N ASP A 32 -38.46 29.41 -4.16
CA ASP A 32 -39.66 28.65 -4.51
C ASP A 32 -40.42 29.36 -5.64
N GLU A 33 -40.39 28.77 -6.82
CA GLU A 33 -40.99 29.36 -8.02
C GLU A 33 -42.52 29.48 -7.91
N GLN A 34 -43.17 28.63 -7.12
CA GLN A 34 -44.64 28.65 -6.94
C GLN A 34 -45.08 29.83 -6.07
N ILE A 35 -44.22 30.30 -5.18
CA ILE A 35 -44.48 31.40 -4.26
C ILE A 35 -43.85 32.69 -4.78
N GLY A 36 -43.00 32.61 -5.81
CA GLY A 36 -42.24 33.76 -6.34
C GLY A 36 -41.30 34.39 -5.32
N GLY A 37 -40.77 33.60 -4.35
CA GLY A 37 -39.99 34.12 -3.25
C GLY A 37 -39.12 33.07 -2.56
N TYR A 38 -38.38 33.50 -1.53
CA TYR A 38 -37.49 32.62 -0.79
C TYR A 38 -38.22 31.91 0.36
N LYS A 39 -38.05 30.59 0.44
CA LYS A 39 -38.59 29.71 1.48
C LYS A 39 -37.48 29.14 2.34
N VAL A 40 -37.66 29.17 3.65
CA VAL A 40 -36.74 28.53 4.58
C VAL A 40 -36.89 27.04 4.49
N LYS A 41 -35.83 26.36 4.06
CA LYS A 41 -35.72 24.91 4.10
C LYS A 41 -35.53 24.48 5.56
N ARG A 42 -36.36 23.55 6.03
CA ARG A 42 -36.28 23.01 7.39
C ARG A 42 -35.94 21.54 7.35
N ALA A 43 -35.00 21.14 8.18
CA ALA A 43 -34.63 19.75 8.34
C ALA A 43 -34.91 19.27 9.78
N ILE A 44 -35.12 17.97 9.96
CA ILE A 44 -35.36 17.36 11.28
C ILE A 44 -34.01 16.95 11.85
N LEU A 45 -33.58 17.54 12.96
CA LEU A 45 -32.37 17.18 13.67
C LEU A 45 -32.48 15.82 14.36
N GLY A 46 -33.66 15.52 14.90
CA GLY A 46 -33.94 14.25 15.57
C GLY A 46 -35.20 14.25 16.39
N TYR A 47 -35.49 13.10 17.04
CA TYR A 47 -36.58 12.88 17.97
C TYR A 47 -36.03 12.50 19.35
N TYR A 48 -36.54 13.13 20.42
CA TYR A 48 -36.00 13.01 21.76
C TYR A 48 -37.12 12.62 22.75
N ALA A 49 -36.74 11.94 23.84
CA ALA A 49 -37.71 11.49 24.85
C ALA A 49 -38.18 12.64 25.70
N THR A 50 -37.31 13.60 26.00
CA THR A 50 -37.63 14.76 26.85
C THR A 50 -37.39 16.09 26.13
N ARG A 51 -38.09 17.13 26.56
CA ARG A 51 -37.87 18.50 26.05
C ARG A 51 -36.48 19.02 26.40
N LYS A 52 -35.89 18.55 27.49
CA LYS A 52 -34.53 18.93 27.92
C LYS A 52 -33.50 18.38 26.95
N GLU A 53 -33.57 17.08 26.62
CA GLU A 53 -32.72 16.47 25.60
C GLU A 53 -32.82 17.17 24.24
N ALA A 54 -34.05 17.50 23.82
CA ALA A 54 -34.29 18.23 22.58
C ALA A 54 -33.65 19.62 22.58
N LEU A 55 -33.69 20.34 23.71
CA LEU A 55 -33.03 21.64 23.85
C LEU A 55 -31.53 21.53 23.85
N THR A 56 -30.96 20.54 24.53
CA THR A 56 -29.51 20.28 24.55
C THR A 56 -29.00 19.97 23.12
N ALA A 57 -29.68 19.07 22.41
CA ALA A 57 -29.31 18.74 21.04
C ALA A 57 -29.41 19.93 20.08
N LEU A 58 -30.43 20.79 20.27
CA LEU A 58 -30.57 22.00 19.46
C LEU A 58 -29.48 23.04 19.79
N ALA A 59 -29.07 23.15 21.04
CA ALA A 59 -27.98 24.02 21.46
C ALA A 59 -26.63 23.53 20.94
N GLU A 60 -26.35 22.25 21.06
CA GLU A 60 -25.15 21.60 20.46
C GLU A 60 -25.08 21.83 18.97
N TYR A 61 -26.18 21.65 18.24
CA TYR A 61 -26.23 21.93 16.81
C TYR A 61 -25.94 23.41 16.49
N ASN A 62 -26.50 24.36 17.23
CA ASN A 62 -26.25 25.78 16.97
C ASN A 62 -24.84 26.24 17.37
N ASN A 63 -24.19 25.55 18.31
CA ASN A 63 -22.79 25.79 18.68
C ASN A 63 -21.82 25.23 17.64
N ASN A 64 -22.20 24.14 16.99
CA ASN A 64 -21.41 23.50 15.90
C ASN A 64 -22.37 22.98 14.83
N PRO A 65 -22.86 23.85 13.92
CA PRO A 65 -23.79 23.46 12.87
C PRO A 65 -23.15 22.43 11.93
N PHE A 66 -23.80 21.30 11.77
CA PHE A 66 -23.40 20.25 10.84
C PHE A 66 -24.54 19.93 9.88
N ASN A 67 -24.21 19.43 8.69
CA ASN A 67 -25.21 18.94 7.75
C ASN A 67 -25.90 17.69 8.36
N ILE A 68 -27.23 17.68 8.44
CA ILE A 68 -28.00 16.57 9.03
C ILE A 68 -27.79 15.26 8.25
N GLN A 69 -27.59 15.35 6.94
CA GLN A 69 -27.27 14.16 6.13
C GLN A 69 -25.93 13.56 6.54
N ASP A 70 -24.97 14.39 6.94
CA ASP A 70 -23.66 13.97 7.40
C ASP A 70 -23.67 13.44 8.85
N ALA A 71 -24.65 13.83 9.67
CA ALA A 71 -24.80 13.32 11.04
C ALA A 71 -25.09 11.81 11.12
N SER A 72 -25.60 11.22 10.03
CA SER A 72 -25.93 9.80 9.94
C SER A 72 -24.95 8.99 9.09
N ILE A 73 -23.93 9.64 8.56
CA ILE A 73 -22.96 8.99 7.65
C ILE A 73 -22.21 7.88 8.35
N THR A 74 -22.09 6.73 7.66
CA THR A 74 -21.39 5.57 8.19
C THR A 74 -19.92 5.55 7.78
N PHE A 75 -19.14 4.74 8.49
CA PHE A 75 -17.72 4.51 8.20
C PHE A 75 -17.53 4.08 6.73
N GLY A 76 -18.32 3.12 6.26
CA GLY A 76 -18.25 2.63 4.88
C GLY A 76 -18.57 3.70 3.84
N GLN A 77 -19.60 4.51 4.09
CA GLN A 77 -19.95 5.62 3.19
C GLN A 77 -18.84 6.68 3.09
N ILE A 78 -18.13 6.94 4.19
CA ILE A 78 -16.97 7.85 4.17
C ILE A 78 -15.84 7.23 3.37
N TYR A 79 -15.54 5.93 3.58
CA TYR A 79 -14.52 5.23 2.80
C TYR A 79 -14.82 5.27 1.30
N ASP A 80 -16.09 5.09 0.89
CA ASP A 80 -16.50 5.16 -0.51
C ASP A 80 -16.37 6.59 -1.08
N ARG A 81 -16.68 7.63 -0.30
CA ARG A 81 -16.41 9.03 -0.69
C ARG A 81 -14.92 9.27 -0.87
N TRP A 82 -14.09 8.83 0.07
CA TRP A 82 -12.65 8.95 -0.01
C TRP A 82 -12.05 8.24 -1.23
N LYS A 83 -12.62 7.11 -1.66
CA LYS A 83 -12.18 6.41 -2.87
C LYS A 83 -12.39 7.23 -4.15
N GLN A 84 -13.23 8.25 -4.13
CA GLN A 84 -13.40 9.17 -5.26
C GLN A 84 -12.36 10.29 -5.29
N GLU A 85 -11.61 10.47 -4.20
CA GLU A 85 -10.59 11.49 -4.10
C GLU A 85 -9.41 11.23 -5.05
N LYS A 86 -8.83 12.32 -5.57
CA LYS A 86 -7.66 12.25 -6.47
C LYS A 86 -6.50 11.48 -5.84
N TYR A 87 -6.32 11.60 -4.54
CA TYR A 87 -5.27 10.89 -3.81
C TYR A 87 -5.41 9.37 -3.91
N TYR A 88 -6.62 8.83 -3.71
CA TYR A 88 -6.85 7.37 -3.87
C TYR A 88 -6.60 6.92 -5.31
N GLN A 89 -7.04 7.70 -6.30
CA GLN A 89 -6.86 7.36 -7.71
C GLN A 89 -5.38 7.28 -8.11
N GLN A 90 -4.52 8.05 -7.45
CA GLN A 90 -3.07 8.06 -7.68
C GLN A 90 -2.32 6.93 -6.96
N LEU A 91 -2.99 6.16 -6.08
CA LEU A 91 -2.36 5.03 -5.42
C LEU A 91 -1.99 3.94 -6.42
N SER A 92 -0.86 3.27 -6.16
CA SER A 92 -0.51 2.06 -6.91
C SER A 92 -1.55 0.95 -6.69
N GLU A 93 -1.72 0.07 -7.67
CA GLU A 93 -2.65 -1.06 -7.56
C GLU A 93 -2.35 -1.94 -6.34
N SER A 94 -1.08 -2.17 -6.01
CA SER A 94 -0.71 -2.92 -4.81
C SER A 94 -1.13 -2.22 -3.51
N ALA A 95 -1.08 -0.88 -3.48
CA ALA A 95 -1.55 -0.11 -2.33
C ALA A 95 -3.07 -0.16 -2.20
N LYS A 96 -3.81 -0.11 -3.30
CA LYS A 96 -5.28 -0.29 -3.32
C LYS A 96 -5.66 -1.68 -2.82
N ILE A 97 -5.03 -2.74 -3.34
CA ILE A 97 -5.26 -4.13 -2.90
C ILE A 97 -4.97 -4.30 -1.40
N SER A 98 -3.88 -3.70 -0.91
CA SER A 98 -3.55 -3.75 0.53
C SER A 98 -4.61 -3.08 1.39
N ARG A 99 -5.14 -1.93 0.96
CA ARG A 99 -6.23 -1.23 1.66
C ARG A 99 -7.54 -2.02 1.64
N GLU A 100 -7.93 -2.55 0.50
CA GLU A 100 -9.14 -3.39 0.39
C GLU A 100 -9.02 -4.67 1.24
N SER A 101 -7.83 -5.26 1.33
CA SER A 101 -7.58 -6.40 2.20
C SER A 101 -7.67 -6.03 3.69
N ALA A 102 -7.17 -4.86 4.07
CA ALA A 102 -7.28 -4.34 5.43
C ALA A 102 -8.71 -3.92 5.79
N LEU A 103 -9.46 -3.36 4.83
CA LEU A 103 -10.86 -2.95 5.02
C LEU A 103 -11.76 -4.13 5.45
N LYS A 104 -11.48 -5.35 5.02
CA LYS A 104 -12.24 -6.54 5.41
C LYS A 104 -12.31 -6.72 6.92
N TYR A 105 -11.28 -6.33 7.65
CA TYR A 105 -11.27 -6.35 9.11
C TYR A 105 -12.15 -5.28 9.75
N CYS A 106 -12.47 -4.21 9.00
CA CYS A 106 -13.36 -3.15 9.44
C CYS A 106 -14.85 -3.49 9.25
N ALA A 107 -15.18 -4.71 8.76
CA ALA A 107 -16.58 -5.14 8.54
C ALA A 107 -17.52 -4.85 9.72
N PRO A 108 -17.13 -5.04 11.00
CA PRO A 108 -18.02 -4.75 12.14
C PRO A 108 -18.44 -3.28 12.26
N ILE A 109 -17.69 -2.35 11.70
CA ILE A 109 -17.96 -0.90 11.82
C ILE A 109 -18.45 -0.27 10.52
N MET A 110 -18.52 -1.01 9.41
CA MET A 110 -18.87 -0.44 8.09
C MET A 110 -20.20 0.30 8.10
N ASP A 111 -21.20 -0.24 8.78
CA ASP A 111 -22.55 0.35 8.89
C ASP A 111 -22.74 1.22 10.14
N MET A 112 -21.70 1.35 10.98
CA MET A 112 -21.75 2.22 12.16
C MET A 112 -21.60 3.69 11.76
N LYS A 113 -22.37 4.57 12.38
CA LYS A 113 -22.18 6.02 12.19
C LYS A 113 -20.80 6.43 12.70
N ILE A 114 -20.09 7.23 11.92
CA ILE A 114 -18.73 7.62 12.25
C ILE A 114 -18.60 8.28 13.65
N LYS A 115 -19.57 9.08 14.05
CA LYS A 115 -19.61 9.75 15.36
C LYS A 115 -19.75 8.80 16.55
N ASP A 116 -20.30 7.60 16.33
CA ASP A 116 -20.54 6.60 17.37
C ASP A 116 -19.32 5.68 17.55
N ILE A 117 -18.38 5.67 16.60
CA ILE A 117 -17.16 4.89 16.65
C ILE A 117 -16.14 5.61 17.54
N LYS A 118 -15.63 4.90 18.56
CA LYS A 118 -14.64 5.41 19.51
C LYS A 118 -13.40 4.54 19.51
N THR A 119 -12.33 5.02 20.15
CA THR A 119 -11.05 4.30 20.24
C THR A 119 -11.21 2.85 20.72
N ALA A 120 -12.08 2.59 21.71
CA ALA A 120 -12.30 1.21 22.19
C ALA A 120 -12.80 0.28 21.06
N THR A 121 -13.82 0.71 20.31
CA THR A 121 -14.34 -0.08 19.17
C THR A 121 -13.27 -0.34 18.10
N LEU A 122 -12.41 0.65 17.84
CA LEU A 122 -11.30 0.51 16.89
C LEU A 122 -10.21 -0.43 17.41
N GLN A 123 -9.92 -0.35 18.72
CA GLN A 123 -8.96 -1.21 19.40
C GLN A 123 -9.42 -2.68 19.37
N ASP A 124 -10.70 -2.94 19.62
CA ASP A 124 -11.27 -4.29 19.57
C ASP A 124 -11.04 -4.97 18.22
N ILE A 125 -11.11 -4.23 17.10
CA ILE A 125 -10.83 -4.75 15.76
C ILE A 125 -9.34 -5.11 15.61
N ILE A 126 -8.46 -4.25 16.13
CA ILE A 126 -7.01 -4.50 16.10
C ILE A 126 -6.65 -5.73 16.94
N ASP A 127 -7.27 -5.85 18.11
CA ASP A 127 -6.98 -6.95 19.04
C ASP A 127 -7.54 -8.29 18.52
N ALA A 128 -8.71 -8.27 17.89
CA ALA A 128 -9.30 -9.43 17.22
C ALA A 128 -8.54 -9.91 15.96
N CYS A 129 -7.61 -9.08 15.42
CA CYS A 129 -6.84 -9.47 14.24
C CYS A 129 -5.80 -10.54 14.59
N PRO A 130 -5.87 -11.76 13.99
CA PRO A 130 -4.95 -12.86 14.30
C PRO A 130 -3.55 -12.71 13.69
N HIS A 131 -3.34 -11.67 12.89
CA HIS A 131 -2.10 -11.46 12.15
C HIS A 131 -1.14 -10.53 12.90
N GLY A 132 0.14 -10.56 12.49
CA GLY A 132 1.20 -9.76 13.09
C GLY A 132 1.05 -8.25 12.92
N SER A 133 1.92 -7.51 13.60
CA SER A 133 1.90 -6.04 13.71
C SER A 133 1.83 -5.30 12.36
N SER A 134 2.39 -5.86 11.27
CA SER A 134 2.34 -5.27 9.94
C SER A 134 0.91 -5.20 9.38
N THR A 135 0.12 -6.29 9.52
CA THR A 135 -1.29 -6.31 9.11
C THR A 135 -2.12 -5.36 9.96
N LYS A 136 -1.90 -5.36 11.28
CA LYS A 136 -2.57 -4.44 12.22
C LYS A 136 -2.30 -2.96 11.87
N LYS A 137 -1.07 -2.63 11.46
CA LYS A 137 -0.72 -1.28 10.96
C LYS A 137 -1.48 -0.92 9.69
N ASN A 138 -1.66 -1.87 8.75
CA ASN A 138 -2.44 -1.62 7.54
C ASN A 138 -3.92 -1.37 7.86
N ILE A 139 -4.50 -2.13 8.81
CA ILE A 139 -5.88 -1.92 9.28
C ILE A 139 -6.01 -0.52 9.91
N ARG A 140 -5.09 -0.16 10.83
CA ARG A 140 -5.07 1.19 11.41
C ARG A 140 -4.96 2.28 10.34
N THR A 141 -4.15 2.07 9.30
CA THR A 141 -4.00 3.02 8.19
C THR A 141 -5.33 3.26 7.47
N VAL A 142 -6.13 2.21 7.22
CA VAL A 142 -7.46 2.36 6.61
C VAL A 142 -8.40 3.13 7.54
N MET A 143 -8.44 2.78 8.82
CA MET A 143 -9.25 3.48 9.82
C MET A 143 -8.86 4.96 9.91
N HIS A 144 -7.55 5.25 10.00
CA HIS A 144 -7.01 6.60 10.04
C HIS A 144 -7.42 7.41 8.81
N THR A 145 -7.31 6.83 7.63
CA THR A 145 -7.72 7.49 6.38
C THR A 145 -9.20 7.93 6.42
N VAL A 146 -10.09 7.09 6.95
CA VAL A 146 -11.52 7.41 7.08
C VAL A 146 -11.75 8.50 8.12
N PHE A 147 -11.07 8.43 9.27
CA PHE A 147 -11.19 9.43 10.31
C PHE A 147 -10.57 10.77 9.92
N GLU A 148 -9.40 10.75 9.25
CA GLU A 148 -8.77 11.95 8.70
C GLU A 148 -9.71 12.66 7.72
N TYR A 149 -10.31 11.92 6.78
CA TYR A 149 -11.33 12.47 5.88
C TYR A 149 -12.52 13.04 6.64
N ALA A 150 -12.99 12.35 7.68
CA ALA A 150 -14.11 12.78 8.50
C ALA A 150 -13.80 14.07 9.29
N VAL A 151 -12.57 14.22 9.81
CA VAL A 151 -12.11 15.43 10.49
C VAL A 151 -11.99 16.59 9.50
N GLN A 152 -11.39 16.37 8.33
CA GLN A 152 -11.22 17.39 7.27
C GLN A 152 -12.57 17.93 6.75
N ASN A 153 -13.64 17.14 6.86
CA ASN A 153 -14.99 17.51 6.42
C ASN A 153 -15.95 17.80 7.60
N ASP A 154 -15.43 18.09 8.79
CA ASP A 154 -16.19 18.46 10.00
C ASP A 154 -17.26 17.42 10.43
N LEU A 155 -17.11 16.15 10.02
CA LEU A 155 -18.03 15.07 10.39
C LEU A 155 -17.79 14.56 11.81
N VAL A 156 -16.55 14.65 12.29
CA VAL A 156 -16.12 14.38 13.66
C VAL A 156 -15.09 15.42 14.11
N SER A 157 -14.99 15.65 15.41
CA SER A 157 -14.09 16.67 15.99
C SER A 157 -12.65 16.22 16.16
N ARG A 158 -12.37 14.91 16.08
CA ARG A 158 -11.03 14.35 16.26
C ARG A 158 -10.90 12.97 15.63
N ASP A 159 -9.66 12.59 15.36
CA ASP A 159 -9.31 11.23 14.95
C ASP A 159 -9.14 10.32 16.19
N TYR A 160 -9.97 9.29 16.28
CA TYR A 160 -9.91 8.31 17.37
C TYR A 160 -8.84 7.23 17.12
N THR A 161 -8.28 7.15 15.92
CA THR A 161 -7.25 6.17 15.57
C THR A 161 -5.88 6.50 16.14
N ASP A 162 -5.65 7.77 16.55
CA ASP A 162 -4.38 8.21 17.14
C ASP A 162 -4.06 7.49 18.46
N PHE A 163 -5.09 7.02 19.15
CA PHE A 163 -4.97 6.36 20.45
C PHE A 163 -4.91 4.83 20.35
N ILE A 164 -4.96 4.27 19.14
CA ILE A 164 -4.84 2.82 18.92
C ILE A 164 -3.42 2.36 19.27
N LYS A 165 -3.35 1.35 20.10
CA LYS A 165 -2.12 0.67 20.49
C LYS A 165 -1.96 -0.60 19.65
N ILE A 166 -0.79 -0.78 19.05
CA ILE A 166 -0.42 -2.01 18.35
C ILE A 166 0.81 -2.55 19.04
N GLU A 167 0.66 -3.70 19.68
CA GLU A 167 1.80 -4.40 20.26
C GLU A 167 2.77 -4.78 19.15
N TYR A 168 4.03 -4.44 19.36
CA TYR A 168 5.09 -4.82 18.46
C TYR A 168 5.45 -6.28 18.75
N SER A 169 5.09 -7.17 17.84
CA SER A 169 5.71 -8.48 17.77
C SER A 169 6.95 -8.38 16.89
N GLU A 170 8.09 -8.76 17.40
CA GLU A 170 9.26 -8.93 16.53
C GLU A 170 8.85 -9.85 15.38
N PRO A 171 9.11 -9.44 14.12
CA PRO A 171 8.84 -10.33 13.01
C PRO A 171 9.72 -11.56 13.22
N VAL A 172 9.11 -12.74 13.25
CA VAL A 172 9.86 -13.99 13.11
C VAL A 172 10.49 -13.92 11.72
N ILE A 173 11.76 -13.50 11.68
CA ILE A 173 12.54 -13.42 10.44
C ILE A 173 13.06 -14.82 10.17
N ASP A 174 12.16 -15.71 9.82
CA ASP A 174 12.49 -16.98 9.22
C ASP A 174 12.66 -16.76 7.70
N ARG A 175 13.80 -16.15 7.35
CA ARG A 175 14.16 -15.93 5.95
C ARG A 175 15.19 -16.96 5.57
N GLU A 176 14.72 -17.94 4.81
CA GLU A 176 15.62 -18.89 4.16
C GLU A 176 16.44 -18.14 3.09
N ILE A 177 17.72 -18.40 3.04
CA ILE A 177 18.62 -17.97 1.95
C ILE A 177 19.05 -19.21 1.18
N PHE A 178 19.28 -19.09 -0.11
CA PHE A 178 19.91 -20.16 -0.87
C PHE A 178 21.31 -20.39 -0.33
N ASN A 179 21.59 -21.61 0.10
CA ASN A 179 22.92 -22.00 0.55
C ASN A 179 23.82 -22.35 -0.66
N GLU A 180 25.11 -22.52 -0.44
CA GLU A 180 26.07 -22.75 -1.54
C GLU A 180 25.82 -24.08 -2.27
N ASP A 181 25.34 -25.11 -1.59
CA ASP A 181 24.99 -26.42 -2.23
C ASP A 181 23.76 -26.26 -3.13
N GLU A 182 22.76 -25.48 -2.73
CA GLU A 182 21.61 -25.19 -3.56
C GLU A 182 21.99 -24.34 -4.77
N ILE A 183 22.85 -23.33 -4.60
CA ILE A 183 23.36 -22.53 -5.71
C ILE A 183 24.15 -23.42 -6.68
N LYS A 184 24.97 -24.34 -6.19
CA LYS A 184 25.67 -25.31 -7.03
C LYS A 184 24.69 -26.17 -7.82
N LYS A 185 23.65 -26.72 -7.19
CA LYS A 185 22.61 -27.49 -7.89
C LYS A 185 21.88 -26.64 -8.95
N LEU A 186 21.66 -25.34 -8.69
CA LEU A 186 21.10 -24.44 -9.70
C LEU A 186 22.04 -24.30 -10.90
N TRP A 187 23.35 -24.20 -10.68
CA TRP A 187 24.34 -24.17 -11.76
C TRP A 187 24.35 -25.47 -12.56
N ASP A 188 24.23 -26.62 -11.92
CA ASP A 188 24.14 -27.93 -12.59
C ASP A 188 22.88 -28.07 -13.46
N MET A 189 21.83 -27.26 -13.21
CA MET A 189 20.59 -27.23 -13.98
C MET A 189 20.47 -25.97 -14.86
N SER A 190 21.56 -25.23 -15.10
CA SER A 190 21.56 -23.93 -15.78
C SER A 190 21.24 -23.96 -17.27
N ASP A 191 21.04 -25.14 -17.85
CA ASP A 191 20.48 -25.35 -19.20
C ASP A 191 19.02 -24.88 -19.30
N LYS A 192 18.28 -24.83 -18.17
CA LYS A 192 16.87 -24.44 -18.11
C LYS A 192 16.73 -22.93 -17.92
N TRP A 193 15.91 -22.30 -18.76
CA TRP A 193 15.73 -20.85 -18.76
C TRP A 193 15.18 -20.31 -17.42
N GLU A 194 14.33 -21.07 -16.72
CA GLU A 194 13.80 -20.69 -15.41
C GLU A 194 14.89 -20.66 -14.32
N ILE A 195 15.88 -21.54 -14.41
CA ILE A 195 17.04 -21.54 -13.52
C ILE A 195 17.94 -20.34 -13.82
N GLN A 196 18.14 -20.02 -15.11
CA GLN A 196 18.91 -18.83 -15.52
C GLN A 196 18.35 -17.55 -14.94
N ILE A 197 17.00 -17.40 -14.87
CA ILE A 197 16.35 -16.25 -14.22
C ILE A 197 16.71 -16.19 -12.73
N LEU A 198 16.66 -17.31 -12.01
CA LEU A 198 17.05 -17.33 -10.59
C LEU A 198 18.52 -17.00 -10.40
N LEU A 199 19.41 -17.53 -11.23
CA LEU A 199 20.84 -17.21 -11.19
C LEU A 199 21.08 -15.72 -11.47
N ILE A 200 20.42 -15.13 -12.46
CA ILE A 200 20.50 -13.68 -12.70
C ILE A 200 20.09 -12.90 -11.43
N LEU A 201 19.02 -13.29 -10.77
CA LEU A 201 18.56 -12.63 -9.53
C LEU A 201 19.55 -12.83 -8.36
N LEU A 202 20.12 -14.02 -8.21
CA LEU A 202 21.11 -14.36 -7.19
C LEU A 202 22.44 -13.62 -7.35
N TYR A 203 22.79 -13.23 -8.59
CA TYR A 203 24.04 -12.53 -8.91
C TYR A 203 23.86 -11.05 -9.26
N SER A 204 22.64 -10.50 -9.21
CA SER A 204 22.39 -9.07 -9.46
C SER A 204 21.76 -8.34 -8.29
N GLY A 205 21.10 -9.07 -7.37
CA GLY A 205 20.32 -8.47 -6.28
C GLY A 205 19.11 -7.65 -6.75
N LEU A 206 18.71 -7.76 -8.01
CA LEU A 206 17.47 -7.16 -8.53
C LEU A 206 16.25 -7.71 -7.80
N ARG A 207 15.21 -6.89 -7.63
CA ARG A 207 13.89 -7.42 -7.27
C ARG A 207 13.32 -8.17 -8.48
N VAL A 208 12.61 -9.25 -8.23
CA VAL A 208 12.05 -10.07 -9.31
C VAL A 208 11.24 -9.27 -10.33
N ASN A 209 10.42 -8.32 -9.89
CA ASN A 209 9.66 -7.46 -10.80
C ASN A 209 10.52 -6.40 -11.50
N GLU A 210 11.67 -6.01 -10.93
CA GLU A 210 12.64 -5.14 -11.60
C GLU A 210 13.33 -5.87 -12.77
N LEU A 211 13.44 -7.19 -12.71
CA LEU A 211 13.96 -8.01 -13.79
C LEU A 211 12.87 -8.42 -14.79
N LEU A 212 11.79 -9.07 -14.34
CA LEU A 212 10.78 -9.66 -15.23
C LEU A 212 9.95 -8.63 -16.01
N LYS A 213 9.75 -7.43 -15.46
CA LYS A 213 9.02 -6.35 -16.13
C LYS A 213 9.92 -5.36 -16.87
N ASN A 214 11.24 -5.59 -16.87
CA ASN A 214 12.16 -4.68 -17.52
C ASN A 214 12.12 -4.85 -19.05
N ASN A 215 12.42 -3.77 -19.75
CA ASN A 215 12.51 -3.73 -21.19
C ASN A 215 13.95 -3.89 -21.66
N ARG A 216 14.15 -4.40 -22.88
CA ARG A 216 15.47 -4.54 -23.52
C ARG A 216 16.20 -3.21 -23.66
N GLU A 217 15.49 -2.11 -23.92
CA GLU A 217 16.07 -0.77 -24.04
C GLU A 217 16.78 -0.29 -22.76
N ASN A 218 16.45 -0.89 -21.61
CA ASN A 218 17.08 -0.62 -20.32
C ASN A 218 18.27 -1.57 -20.04
N CYS A 219 18.72 -2.33 -21.00
CA CYS A 219 19.87 -3.23 -20.87
C CYS A 219 20.93 -2.88 -21.90
N ASN A 220 22.14 -2.60 -21.44
CA ASN A 220 23.30 -2.39 -22.29
C ASN A 220 24.26 -3.58 -22.09
N LEU A 221 24.37 -4.42 -23.15
CA LEU A 221 25.23 -5.60 -23.13
C LEU A 221 26.72 -5.24 -23.27
N GLU A 222 27.06 -4.17 -23.99
CA GLU A 222 28.44 -3.70 -24.18
C GLU A 222 29.02 -3.17 -22.88
N GLU A 223 28.30 -2.25 -22.22
CA GLU A 223 28.70 -1.68 -20.94
C GLU A 223 28.33 -2.57 -19.73
N ARG A 224 27.59 -3.67 -19.96
CA ARG A 224 27.20 -4.69 -18.98
C ARG A 224 26.42 -4.15 -17.77
N TRP A 225 25.30 -3.48 -18.05
CA TRP A 225 24.38 -3.05 -17.00
C TRP A 225 22.90 -3.23 -17.38
N ILE A 226 22.06 -3.27 -16.35
CA ILE A 226 20.60 -3.21 -16.43
C ILE A 226 20.14 -1.95 -15.67
N TYR A 227 19.43 -1.06 -16.33
CA TYR A 227 18.83 0.13 -15.72
C TYR A 227 17.46 -0.22 -15.13
N VAL A 228 17.22 0.21 -13.88
CA VAL A 228 15.92 0.13 -13.23
C VAL A 228 15.27 1.50 -13.31
N PRO A 229 14.29 1.72 -14.24
CA PRO A 229 13.63 2.98 -14.43
C PRO A 229 12.63 3.28 -13.31
N GLU A 230 12.18 4.55 -13.21
CA GLU A 230 11.22 5.02 -12.21
C GLU A 230 9.93 4.18 -12.20
N ALA A 231 9.43 3.77 -13.35
CA ALA A 231 8.23 2.94 -13.48
C ALA A 231 8.32 1.58 -12.78
N LEU A 232 9.53 1.03 -12.60
CA LEU A 232 9.79 -0.23 -11.91
C LEU A 232 10.34 -0.04 -10.49
N ALA A 233 10.79 1.16 -10.17
CA ALA A 233 11.39 1.49 -8.89
C ALA A 233 10.31 1.64 -7.80
N LYS A 234 10.55 1.03 -6.63
CA LYS A 234 9.64 1.17 -5.47
C LYS A 234 9.66 2.60 -4.90
N ASN A 235 10.78 3.29 -5.02
CA ASN A 235 11.02 4.66 -4.57
C ASN A 235 12.17 5.26 -5.40
N ARG A 236 12.40 6.58 -5.26
CA ARG A 236 13.47 7.29 -5.99
C ARG A 236 14.86 6.69 -5.84
N SER A 237 15.20 6.18 -4.66
CA SER A 237 16.52 5.54 -4.42
C SER A 237 16.68 4.20 -5.12
N SER A 238 15.58 3.62 -5.61
CA SER A 238 15.60 2.36 -6.36
C SER A 238 15.89 2.56 -7.85
N ILE A 239 15.86 3.79 -8.37
CA ILE A 239 16.25 4.13 -9.76
C ILE A 239 17.77 4.03 -9.83
N ARG A 240 18.30 3.11 -10.65
CA ARG A 240 19.74 2.84 -10.67
C ARG A 240 20.17 1.99 -11.85
N TYR A 241 21.46 1.99 -12.09
CA TYR A 241 22.15 1.00 -12.93
C TYR A 241 22.62 -0.17 -12.07
N VAL A 242 22.38 -1.39 -12.49
CA VAL A 242 22.80 -2.64 -11.85
C VAL A 242 23.80 -3.32 -12.78
N PRO A 243 25.06 -3.55 -12.38
CA PRO A 243 26.02 -4.22 -13.21
C PRO A 243 25.64 -5.68 -13.42
N ILE A 244 25.90 -6.20 -14.62
CA ILE A 244 25.72 -7.61 -14.93
C ILE A 244 26.97 -8.36 -14.49
N HIS A 245 26.81 -9.30 -13.57
CA HIS A 245 27.90 -10.18 -13.13
C HIS A 245 28.38 -11.08 -14.27
N ASP A 246 29.68 -11.29 -14.41
CA ASP A 246 30.26 -12.02 -15.53
C ASP A 246 29.72 -13.45 -15.66
N LYS A 247 29.50 -14.16 -14.54
CA LYS A 247 28.93 -15.53 -14.53
C LYS A 247 27.55 -15.65 -15.16
N VAL A 248 26.72 -14.62 -15.14
CA VAL A 248 25.34 -14.64 -15.64
C VAL A 248 25.17 -13.80 -16.90
N TYR A 249 26.24 -13.23 -17.42
CA TYR A 249 26.21 -12.39 -18.61
C TYR A 249 25.59 -13.13 -19.82
N ASP A 250 26.04 -14.36 -20.10
CA ASP A 250 25.55 -15.14 -21.22
C ASP A 250 24.05 -15.45 -21.12
N PHE A 251 23.52 -15.58 -19.90
CA PHE A 251 22.08 -15.77 -19.70
C PHE A 251 21.30 -14.48 -20.03
N VAL A 252 21.79 -13.33 -19.58
CA VAL A 252 21.18 -12.03 -19.91
C VAL A 252 21.23 -11.80 -21.42
N GLN A 253 22.37 -12.05 -22.05
CA GLN A 253 22.56 -11.95 -23.52
C GLN A 253 21.58 -12.88 -24.25
N ARG A 254 21.46 -14.13 -23.83
CA ARG A 254 20.51 -15.09 -24.41
C ARG A 254 19.07 -14.55 -24.39
N PHE A 255 18.58 -14.07 -23.24
CA PHE A 255 17.24 -13.50 -23.14
C PHE A 255 17.07 -12.26 -24.01
N TYR A 256 18.08 -11.39 -24.04
CA TYR A 256 18.09 -10.20 -24.89
C TYR A 256 17.93 -10.57 -26.39
N MET A 257 18.71 -11.54 -26.87
CA MET A 257 18.67 -11.98 -28.25
C MET A 257 17.35 -12.68 -28.62
N ILE A 258 16.78 -13.49 -27.71
CA ILE A 258 15.46 -14.09 -27.93
C ILE A 258 14.40 -12.99 -28.06
N GLY A 259 14.43 -11.98 -27.18
CA GLY A 259 13.54 -10.85 -27.25
C GLY A 259 13.68 -10.05 -28.54
N GLU A 260 14.90 -9.84 -29.01
CA GLU A 260 15.20 -9.16 -30.26
C GLU A 260 14.66 -9.93 -31.45
N LYS A 261 14.98 -11.21 -31.55
CA LYS A 261 14.51 -12.12 -32.64
C LYS A 261 12.98 -12.15 -32.75
N ASN A 262 12.27 -12.08 -31.60
CA ASN A 262 10.81 -12.14 -31.56
C ASN A 262 10.17 -10.75 -31.52
N ASN A 263 10.93 -9.67 -31.72
CA ASN A 263 10.46 -8.29 -31.63
C ASN A 263 9.71 -7.96 -30.30
N SER A 264 10.12 -8.59 -29.21
CA SER A 264 9.58 -8.35 -27.87
C SER A 264 10.26 -7.16 -27.21
N LYS A 265 9.50 -6.32 -26.49
CA LYS A 265 10.08 -5.23 -25.69
C LYS A 265 10.70 -5.74 -24.39
N GLY A 266 10.19 -6.85 -23.84
CA GLY A 266 10.66 -7.39 -22.55
C GLY A 266 12.10 -7.87 -22.61
N LEU A 267 12.84 -7.62 -21.53
CA LEU A 267 14.22 -8.14 -21.37
C LEU A 267 14.20 -9.65 -21.12
N ILE A 268 13.31 -10.12 -20.26
CA ILE A 268 13.17 -11.53 -19.91
C ILE A 268 11.92 -12.09 -20.59
N VAL A 269 12.13 -12.97 -21.54
CA VAL A 269 11.08 -13.61 -22.33
C VAL A 269 11.33 -15.12 -22.42
N ASN A 270 10.28 -15.89 -22.65
CA ASN A 270 10.43 -17.31 -22.97
C ASN A 270 10.91 -17.51 -24.43
N ASP A 271 11.16 -18.75 -24.82
CA ASP A 271 11.67 -19.08 -26.19
C ASP A 271 10.71 -18.62 -27.30
N GLY A 272 9.44 -18.41 -27.01
CA GLY A 272 8.45 -17.84 -27.93
C GLY A 272 8.38 -16.31 -27.94
N GLY A 273 9.24 -15.61 -27.19
CA GLY A 273 9.27 -14.14 -27.10
C GLY A 273 8.21 -13.53 -26.17
N TYR A 274 7.46 -14.34 -25.42
CA TYR A 274 6.44 -13.85 -24.48
C TYR A 274 7.05 -13.47 -23.13
N VAL A 275 6.62 -12.32 -22.61
CA VAL A 275 7.02 -11.82 -21.29
C VAL A 275 6.55 -12.79 -20.19
N ILE A 276 7.45 -13.08 -19.26
CA ILE A 276 7.20 -13.97 -18.13
C ILE A 276 6.63 -13.16 -16.98
N THR A 277 5.41 -13.48 -16.54
CA THR A 277 4.78 -12.80 -15.40
C THR A 277 5.23 -13.42 -14.07
N TYR A 278 5.28 -12.59 -13.00
CA TYR A 278 5.61 -13.03 -11.65
C TYR A 278 4.74 -14.22 -11.20
N ASN A 279 3.42 -14.11 -11.36
CA ASN A 279 2.48 -15.13 -10.90
C ASN A 279 2.69 -16.47 -11.60
N ASN A 280 2.92 -16.43 -12.93
CA ASN A 280 3.19 -17.65 -13.71
C ASN A 280 4.53 -18.27 -13.31
N PHE A 281 5.55 -17.44 -13.11
CA PHE A 281 6.86 -17.92 -12.70
C PHE A 281 6.82 -18.59 -11.34
N VAL A 282 6.21 -17.96 -10.34
CA VAL A 282 6.09 -18.50 -8.98
C VAL A 282 5.25 -19.77 -8.95
N SER A 283 4.07 -19.76 -9.56
CA SER A 283 3.14 -20.90 -9.47
C SER A 283 3.60 -22.14 -10.22
N ARG A 284 4.36 -21.98 -11.31
CA ARG A 284 4.75 -23.08 -12.19
C ARG A 284 6.22 -23.47 -12.05
N ASN A 285 7.12 -22.47 -12.09
CA ASN A 285 8.55 -22.71 -12.17
C ASN A 285 9.20 -22.78 -10.78
N LEU A 286 9.02 -21.77 -9.93
CA LEU A 286 9.61 -21.77 -8.60
C LEU A 286 9.17 -22.96 -7.75
N LYS A 287 7.91 -23.36 -7.86
CA LYS A 287 7.39 -24.55 -7.16
C LYS A 287 8.16 -25.82 -7.55
N LYS A 288 8.44 -26.01 -8.85
CA LYS A 288 9.22 -27.17 -9.35
C LYS A 288 10.68 -27.09 -8.91
N ILE A 289 11.26 -25.90 -8.91
CA ILE A 289 12.64 -25.69 -8.47
C ILE A 289 12.77 -25.99 -6.99
N ASN A 290 11.86 -25.50 -6.15
CA ASN A 290 11.83 -25.82 -4.74
C ASN A 290 11.71 -27.33 -4.46
N GLN A 291 10.87 -28.04 -5.23
CA GLN A 291 10.78 -29.49 -5.16
C GLN A 291 12.12 -30.18 -5.49
N ALA A 292 12.81 -29.71 -6.52
CA ALA A 292 14.11 -30.27 -6.91
C ALA A 292 15.23 -29.97 -5.89
N LEU A 293 15.16 -28.81 -5.22
CA LEU A 293 16.13 -28.45 -4.18
C LEU A 293 15.79 -29.06 -2.82
N GLY A 294 14.53 -29.46 -2.58
CA GLY A 294 14.04 -29.87 -1.27
C GLY A 294 13.83 -28.69 -0.32
N SER A 295 13.50 -27.50 -0.85
CA SER A 295 13.40 -26.22 -0.13
C SER A 295 12.03 -25.56 -0.31
N ASN A 296 11.82 -24.41 0.33
CA ASN A 296 10.59 -23.62 0.19
C ASN A 296 10.89 -22.11 0.00
N HIS A 297 11.87 -21.82 -0.85
CA HIS A 297 12.29 -20.45 -1.14
C HIS A 297 11.18 -19.62 -1.79
N LYS A 298 11.16 -18.34 -1.44
CA LYS A 298 10.36 -17.30 -2.09
C LYS A 298 11.24 -16.49 -3.03
N MET A 299 10.63 -15.85 -4.03
CA MET A 299 11.42 -15.06 -5.00
C MET A 299 12.26 -13.95 -4.36
N HIS A 300 11.84 -13.42 -3.20
CA HIS A 300 12.59 -12.37 -2.51
C HIS A 300 13.86 -12.91 -1.81
N ASP A 301 13.93 -14.21 -1.57
CA ASP A 301 15.08 -14.86 -0.93
C ASP A 301 16.32 -14.81 -1.84
N THR A 302 16.15 -14.76 -3.18
CA THR A 302 17.26 -14.53 -4.11
C THR A 302 18.01 -13.25 -3.78
N ARG A 303 17.29 -12.17 -3.51
CA ARG A 303 17.88 -10.88 -3.17
C ARG A 303 18.49 -10.88 -1.75
N HIS A 304 17.87 -11.57 -0.80
CA HIS A 304 18.45 -11.74 0.54
C HIS A 304 19.76 -12.54 0.45
N THR A 305 19.78 -13.61 -0.34
CA THR A 305 20.98 -14.40 -0.61
C THR A 305 22.07 -13.53 -1.24
N PHE A 306 21.75 -12.73 -2.26
CA PHE A 306 22.70 -11.79 -2.85
C PHE A 306 23.31 -10.87 -1.81
N ILE A 307 22.52 -10.23 -0.96
CA ILE A 307 23.01 -9.30 0.08
C ILE A 307 23.89 -10.05 1.08
N THR A 308 23.48 -11.22 1.56
CA THR A 308 24.26 -12.03 2.49
C THR A 308 25.59 -12.46 1.88
N ARG A 309 25.59 -12.95 0.64
CA ARG A 309 26.81 -13.32 -0.09
C ARG A 309 27.73 -12.12 -0.33
N ALA A 310 27.15 -10.96 -0.68
CA ALA A 310 27.94 -9.73 -0.85
C ALA A 310 28.71 -9.36 0.42
N HIS A 311 28.11 -9.50 1.60
CA HIS A 311 28.82 -9.32 2.88
C HIS A 311 29.90 -10.39 3.11
N THR A 312 29.61 -11.65 2.79
CA THR A 312 30.58 -12.76 2.90
C THR A 312 31.79 -12.53 2.00
N PHE A 313 31.58 -12.05 0.78
CA PHE A 313 32.64 -11.71 -0.17
C PHE A 313 33.23 -10.30 0.02
N LYS A 314 32.86 -9.61 1.11
CA LYS A 314 33.36 -8.29 1.50
C LYS A 314 33.25 -7.24 0.38
N LEU A 315 32.11 -7.19 -0.27
CA LEU A 315 31.81 -6.09 -1.19
C LEU A 315 31.77 -4.77 -0.42
N ASP A 316 32.20 -3.71 -1.07
CA ASP A 316 32.08 -2.37 -0.50
C ASP A 316 30.62 -2.04 -0.19
N ASP A 317 30.35 -1.55 1.02
CA ASP A 317 28.97 -1.33 1.51
C ASP A 317 28.21 -0.23 0.73
N LEU A 318 28.94 0.79 0.22
CA LEU A 318 28.32 1.83 -0.61
C LEU A 318 27.96 1.28 -1.99
N CYS A 319 28.86 0.48 -2.58
CA CYS A 319 28.60 -0.21 -3.84
C CYS A 319 27.42 -1.17 -3.70
N LEU A 320 27.39 -1.97 -2.63
CA LEU A 320 26.27 -2.88 -2.36
C LEU A 320 24.94 -2.13 -2.22
N LYS A 321 24.88 -1.07 -1.41
CA LYS A 321 23.68 -0.23 -1.25
C LYS A 321 23.21 0.36 -2.57
N LYS A 322 24.15 0.77 -3.41
CA LYS A 322 23.84 1.31 -4.74
C LYS A 322 23.31 0.23 -5.67
N ILE A 323 23.94 -0.95 -5.74
CA ILE A 323 23.49 -2.09 -6.55
C ILE A 323 22.08 -2.51 -6.15
N VAL A 324 21.81 -2.65 -4.84
CA VAL A 324 20.48 -3.10 -4.38
C VAL A 324 19.44 -1.97 -4.31
N GLY A 325 19.82 -0.70 -4.38
CA GLY A 325 18.91 0.44 -4.31
C GLY A 325 18.30 0.63 -2.92
N HIS A 326 19.13 0.55 -1.89
CA HIS A 326 18.73 0.93 -0.53
C HIS A 326 18.92 2.43 -0.34
N THR A 327 17.99 3.06 0.39
CA THR A 327 18.10 4.48 0.73
C THR A 327 19.31 4.70 1.62
N PRO A 328 20.22 5.64 1.32
CA PRO A 328 21.33 5.98 2.18
C PRO A 328 20.82 6.44 3.56
N VAL A 329 21.39 5.90 4.62
CA VAL A 329 20.98 6.21 6.01
C VAL A 329 21.45 7.62 6.44
N ASN A 330 22.57 8.11 5.89
CA ASN A 330 23.19 9.39 6.28
C ASN A 330 23.32 10.37 5.10
N ILE A 331 23.25 11.68 5.40
CA ILE A 331 23.42 12.78 4.44
C ILE A 331 24.77 12.69 3.72
N THR A 332 25.82 12.28 4.43
CA THR A 332 27.16 12.09 3.87
C THR A 332 27.19 11.05 2.75
N GLN A 333 26.41 9.97 2.86
CA GLN A 333 26.28 8.96 1.82
C GLN A 333 25.53 9.45 0.57
N LYS A 334 24.72 10.52 0.69
CA LYS A 334 24.04 11.15 -0.45
C LYS A 334 24.99 11.93 -1.35
N VAL A 335 26.10 12.42 -0.81
CA VAL A 335 27.08 13.25 -1.52
C VAL A 335 28.03 12.38 -2.38
N TYR A 336 28.28 11.13 -2.00
CA TYR A 336 29.16 10.19 -2.74
C TYR A 336 28.40 9.35 -3.77
N THR A 337 27.48 9.94 -4.52
CA THR A 337 26.56 9.19 -5.40
C THR A 337 27.09 8.88 -6.80
N HIS A 338 28.32 9.27 -7.14
CA HIS A 338 28.90 9.04 -8.48
C HIS A 338 29.91 7.89 -8.46
N ILE A 339 29.45 6.66 -8.11
CA ILE A 339 30.27 5.46 -8.33
C ILE A 339 30.04 5.05 -9.78
N ALA A 340 31.12 4.94 -10.54
CA ALA A 340 31.08 4.52 -11.94
C ALA A 340 30.59 3.06 -12.07
N ILE A 341 29.96 2.75 -13.19
CA ILE A 341 29.42 1.39 -13.43
C ILE A 341 30.54 0.33 -13.45
N GLU A 342 31.69 0.68 -13.90
CA GLU A 342 32.89 -0.19 -13.92
C GLU A 342 33.33 -0.59 -12.50
N GLU A 343 33.24 0.34 -11.55
CA GLU A 343 33.55 0.08 -10.14
C GLU A 343 32.50 -0.85 -9.51
N LEU A 344 31.22 -0.60 -9.77
CA LEU A 344 30.15 -1.51 -9.35
C LEU A 344 30.32 -2.91 -9.96
N ARG A 345 30.79 -3.02 -11.21
CA ARG A 345 31.06 -4.29 -11.87
C ARG A 345 32.25 -5.01 -11.26
N LYS A 346 33.33 -4.30 -10.92
CA LYS A 346 34.44 -4.89 -10.19
C LYS A 346 34.03 -5.44 -8.85
N GLU A 347 33.21 -4.69 -8.13
CA GLU A 347 32.72 -5.11 -6.81
C GLU A 347 31.79 -6.34 -6.90
N ILE A 348 30.81 -6.34 -7.80
CA ILE A 348 29.89 -7.48 -7.90
C ILE A 348 30.60 -8.77 -8.32
N ASN A 349 31.64 -8.67 -9.14
CA ASN A 349 32.43 -9.81 -9.62
C ASN A 349 33.36 -10.42 -8.55
N LYS A 350 33.45 -9.84 -7.36
CA LYS A 350 34.10 -10.50 -6.21
C LYS A 350 33.34 -11.73 -5.73
N MET A 351 32.04 -11.82 -6.06
CA MET A 351 31.23 -12.97 -5.66
C MET A 351 31.54 -14.16 -6.56
N ALA A 352 32.10 -15.19 -5.97
CA ALA A 352 32.45 -16.42 -6.68
C ALA A 352 31.21 -17.21 -7.17
#